data_f30f57e0daf8c0a87fe5c5b035edf2a1
#
_entry.id   f30f57e0daf8c0a87fe5c5b035edf2a1
#
_cell.length_a   1.000
_cell.length_b   1.000
_cell.length_c   1.000
_cell.angle_alpha   90.00
_cell.angle_beta   90.00
_cell.angle_gamma   90.00
#
_symmetry.space_group_name_H-M   'P 1'
#
loop_
_entity.id
_entity.type
_entity.pdbx_description
1 polymer ?
#
loop_
_entity_poly.entity_id
_entity_poly.type
_entity_poly.pdbx_seq_one_letter_code
_entity_poly.pdbx_strand_id
1 'polypeptide(L)'
;MKRREFLKWTAGLAAGVTMTAYLPAGMGRARAQDKKWTIGFSQATTIEPWRAQFNKDIIAEAEKHPEVELIITDGEDRTEKQVADVENLIRQEVDALLISPKESAGLTGVVEQAIDAGIPVFVLDRNVETDRYTQFVGGDNKLIGRAAGKYAVEVLGGEGKAAGNIVEIWGGLGTQPAHDRHDGFHEFTDKEPGIKNLLEQQSGDWKQDQAYNIMATALRNNEDIDLVYGHNDPMAYGAYLAAKDVGREKDIKFLGIDALPNEGVMWVKNGELTATFLYATPGAEGLRQAIKHLNGEQVPKTITLETEQITAENVDEVLKRHGML
;
A
#
# COMPACT_ATOMS: atom_id res chain seq x y z
N MET A 1 -27.44 53.88 14.38
CA MET A 1 -28.71 54.64 14.17
C MET A 1 -29.75 53.69 13.66
N LYS A 2 -30.85 53.60 14.38
CA LYS A 2 -32.04 52.79 14.13
C LYS A 2 -32.84 53.32 12.94
N ARG A 3 -33.59 52.38 12.25
CA ARG A 3 -34.96 52.55 11.73
C ARG A 3 -35.28 51.27 10.93
N ARG A 4 -36.06 50.37 11.33
CA ARG A 4 -37.49 50.17 11.77
C ARG A 4 -38.52 50.88 10.87
N GLU A 5 -39.38 49.97 10.30
CA GLU A 5 -40.83 50.05 10.10
C GLU A 5 -41.39 50.99 9.02
N PHE A 6 -42.22 50.40 8.19
CA PHE A 6 -43.58 50.87 7.78
C PHE A 6 -44.22 49.80 6.89
N LEU A 7 -45.25 49.26 7.15
CA LEU A 7 -46.67 49.33 7.52
C LEU A 7 -47.58 48.75 6.46
N LYS A 8 -48.38 47.89 6.88
CA LYS A 8 -49.67 47.29 6.70
C LYS A 8 -50.67 47.99 5.76
N TRP A 9 -51.67 47.11 5.34
CA TRP A 9 -53.03 47.30 4.85
C TRP A 9 -53.18 47.28 3.32
N THR A 10 -53.97 46.35 2.75
CA THR A 10 -55.41 46.29 2.79
C THR A 10 -55.98 44.92 2.38
N ALA A 11 -57.12 44.55 2.98
CA ALA A 11 -57.90 43.39 2.68
C ALA A 11 -58.80 43.62 1.45
N GLY A 12 -59.01 42.54 0.68
CA GLY A 12 -60.03 42.53 -0.37
C GLY A 12 -60.43 41.09 -0.70
N LEU A 13 -61.68 40.73 -0.28
CA LEU A 13 -62.36 39.46 -0.59
C LEU A 13 -62.73 39.40 -2.07
N ALA A 14 -62.52 38.26 -2.73
CA ALA A 14 -63.36 37.76 -3.81
C ALA A 14 -63.29 36.25 -3.92
N ALA A 15 -64.43 35.62 -4.03
CA ALA A 15 -64.74 34.23 -3.95
C ALA A 15 -64.34 33.40 -5.19
N GLY A 16 -63.95 32.15 -4.95
CA GLY A 16 -64.41 30.98 -5.70
C GLY A 16 -63.84 30.74 -7.08
N VAL A 17 -62.99 29.74 -7.17
CA VAL A 17 -63.10 28.55 -8.03
C VAL A 17 -62.05 27.52 -7.60
N THR A 18 -62.52 26.39 -7.09
CA THR A 18 -61.65 25.21 -6.82
C THR A 18 -61.33 24.51 -8.14
N MET A 19 -60.12 24.71 -8.66
CA MET A 19 -59.56 23.84 -9.68
C MET A 19 -58.59 22.88 -9.00
N THR A 20 -59.06 21.64 -8.79
CA THR A 20 -58.25 20.50 -8.35
C THR A 20 -57.33 20.14 -9.51
N ALA A 21 -56.13 20.69 -9.52
CA ALA A 21 -55.06 20.20 -10.39
C ALA A 21 -54.50 18.90 -9.80
N TYR A 22 -54.82 17.77 -10.43
CA TYR A 22 -54.12 16.50 -10.23
C TYR A 22 -52.69 16.69 -10.73
N LEU A 23 -51.77 16.89 -9.80
CA LEU A 23 -50.33 16.71 -10.07
C LEU A 23 -50.04 15.22 -9.98
N PRO A 24 -49.42 14.61 -11.02
CA PRO A 24 -48.99 13.23 -10.91
C PRO A 24 -47.89 13.13 -9.82
N ALA A 25 -48.22 12.43 -8.75
CA ALA A 25 -47.23 11.96 -7.79
C ALA A 25 -46.30 10.96 -8.52
N GLY A 26 -45.01 11.33 -8.68
CA GLY A 26 -44.04 10.38 -9.23
C GLY A 26 -42.87 10.98 -9.98
N MET A 27 -42.36 12.13 -9.59
CA MET A 27 -40.95 12.44 -9.83
C MET A 27 -40.26 12.42 -8.48
N GLY A 28 -39.77 11.23 -8.14
CA GLY A 28 -38.77 11.10 -7.08
C GLY A 28 -37.63 12.03 -7.45
N ARG A 29 -37.51 13.17 -6.76
CA ARG A 29 -36.25 13.90 -6.70
C ARG A 29 -35.24 12.89 -6.23
N ALA A 30 -34.34 12.44 -7.13
CA ALA A 30 -33.09 11.90 -6.71
C ALA A 30 -32.50 12.96 -5.76
N ARG A 31 -32.56 12.69 -4.48
CA ARG A 31 -31.82 13.44 -3.50
C ARG A 31 -30.37 13.29 -3.94
N ALA A 32 -29.76 14.38 -4.41
CA ALA A 32 -28.30 14.45 -4.38
C ALA A 32 -27.92 14.11 -2.94
N GLN A 33 -27.26 12.98 -2.77
CA GLN A 33 -26.78 12.57 -1.46
C GLN A 33 -25.69 13.59 -1.14
N ASP A 34 -25.99 14.50 -0.21
CA ASP A 34 -25.02 15.52 0.20
C ASP A 34 -23.78 14.78 0.69
N LYS A 35 -22.61 15.07 0.10
CA LYS A 35 -21.31 14.57 0.57
C LYS A 35 -21.21 14.88 2.05
N LYS A 36 -20.93 13.85 2.84
CA LYS A 36 -20.87 13.93 4.29
C LYS A 36 -19.43 14.06 4.78
N TRP A 37 -18.48 13.41 4.09
CA TRP A 37 -17.09 13.32 4.53
C TRP A 37 -16.11 13.67 3.43
N THR A 38 -15.11 14.51 3.76
CA THR A 38 -13.92 14.74 2.94
C THR A 38 -12.75 13.98 3.54
N ILE A 39 -12.24 13.00 2.82
CA ILE A 39 -11.15 12.14 3.28
C ILE A 39 -9.91 12.42 2.43
N GLY A 40 -8.81 12.85 3.08
CA GLY A 40 -7.53 13.04 2.43
C GLY A 40 -6.72 11.74 2.42
N PHE A 41 -6.12 11.40 1.28
CA PHE A 41 -5.14 10.31 1.20
C PHE A 41 -3.81 10.83 0.66
N SER A 42 -2.76 10.78 1.48
CA SER A 42 -1.41 11.14 1.11
C SER A 42 -0.61 9.88 0.76
N GLN A 43 -0.32 9.70 -0.53
CA GLN A 43 0.50 8.60 -1.06
C GLN A 43 1.94 9.04 -1.23
N ALA A 44 2.90 8.14 -0.92
CA ALA A 44 4.34 8.41 -1.06
C ALA A 44 4.74 8.65 -2.52
N THR A 45 4.23 7.84 -3.43
CA THR A 45 4.40 7.96 -4.89
C THR A 45 3.32 7.17 -5.62
N THR A 46 3.09 7.51 -6.89
CA THR A 46 2.15 6.80 -7.77
C THR A 46 2.85 6.02 -8.89
N ILE A 47 4.18 6.05 -8.93
CA ILE A 47 4.98 5.46 -10.02
C ILE A 47 5.15 3.94 -9.84
N GLU A 48 5.33 3.46 -8.60
CA GLU A 48 5.54 2.04 -8.34
C GLU A 48 4.25 1.24 -8.60
N PRO A 49 4.31 0.09 -9.30
CA PRO A 49 3.13 -0.71 -9.67
C PRO A 49 2.24 -1.08 -8.49
N TRP A 50 2.82 -1.49 -7.37
CA TRP A 50 2.08 -1.81 -6.15
C TRP A 50 1.31 -0.59 -5.61
N ARG A 51 1.91 0.60 -5.64
CA ARG A 51 1.26 1.85 -5.22
C ARG A 51 0.20 2.31 -6.19
N ALA A 52 0.40 2.08 -7.49
CA ALA A 52 -0.64 2.30 -8.49
C ALA A 52 -1.85 1.39 -8.26
N GLN A 53 -1.63 0.13 -7.88
CA GLN A 53 -2.71 -0.78 -7.48
C GLN A 53 -3.38 -0.31 -6.19
N PHE A 54 -2.62 0.10 -5.18
CA PHE A 54 -3.13 0.68 -3.94
C PHE A 54 -4.10 1.86 -4.22
N ASN A 55 -3.71 2.78 -5.12
CA ASN A 55 -4.56 3.89 -5.52
C ASN A 55 -5.84 3.43 -6.25
N LYS A 56 -5.75 2.42 -7.11
CA LYS A 56 -6.93 1.83 -7.77
C LYS A 56 -7.89 1.24 -6.75
N ASP A 57 -7.38 0.52 -5.75
CA ASP A 57 -8.20 -0.14 -4.74
C ASP A 57 -8.94 0.86 -3.85
N ILE A 58 -8.27 1.94 -3.41
CA ILE A 58 -8.93 2.97 -2.59
C ILE A 58 -9.95 3.77 -3.41
N ILE A 59 -9.66 4.05 -4.69
CA ILE A 59 -10.60 4.74 -5.58
C ILE A 59 -11.83 3.86 -5.82
N ALA A 60 -11.64 2.58 -6.15
CA ALA A 60 -12.74 1.64 -6.37
C ALA A 60 -13.59 1.44 -5.11
N GLU A 61 -12.99 1.54 -3.92
CA GLU A 61 -13.76 1.54 -2.68
C GLU A 61 -14.53 2.84 -2.49
N ALA A 62 -13.91 4.00 -2.76
CA ALA A 62 -14.58 5.31 -2.64
C ALA A 62 -15.81 5.43 -3.55
N GLU A 63 -15.76 4.83 -4.75
CA GLU A 63 -16.90 4.82 -5.68
C GLU A 63 -18.16 4.13 -5.10
N LYS A 64 -18.00 3.25 -4.11
CA LYS A 64 -19.11 2.58 -3.40
C LYS A 64 -19.73 3.45 -2.31
N HIS A 65 -19.09 4.58 -1.98
CA HIS A 65 -19.41 5.48 -0.89
C HIS A 65 -19.72 6.90 -1.41
N PRO A 66 -20.92 7.15 -1.99
CA PRO A 66 -21.27 8.45 -2.59
C PRO A 66 -21.26 9.60 -1.58
N GLU A 67 -21.29 9.30 -0.28
CA GLU A 67 -21.15 10.27 0.81
C GLU A 67 -19.70 10.74 1.05
N VAL A 68 -18.71 10.13 0.38
CA VAL A 68 -17.28 10.44 0.56
C VAL A 68 -16.76 11.24 -0.62
N GLU A 69 -16.01 12.29 -0.32
CA GLU A 69 -15.09 12.97 -1.23
C GLU A 69 -13.67 12.54 -0.90
N LEU A 70 -13.05 11.75 -1.79
CA LEU A 70 -11.66 11.33 -1.63
C LEU A 70 -10.72 12.29 -2.35
N ILE A 71 -9.77 12.88 -1.61
CA ILE A 71 -8.69 13.73 -2.14
C ILE A 71 -7.39 12.95 -2.06
N ILE A 72 -6.76 12.66 -3.20
CA ILE A 72 -5.47 11.94 -3.24
C ILE A 72 -4.36 12.92 -3.59
N THR A 73 -3.27 12.88 -2.82
CA THR A 73 -2.03 13.61 -3.13
C THR A 73 -0.89 12.64 -3.41
N ASP A 74 0.01 13.05 -4.29
CA ASP A 74 1.20 12.30 -4.67
C ASP A 74 2.46 12.99 -4.12
N GLY A 75 3.17 12.33 -3.21
CA GLY A 75 4.43 12.80 -2.64
C GLY A 75 5.60 12.81 -3.63
N GLU A 76 5.41 12.27 -4.85
CA GLU A 76 6.41 12.23 -5.92
C GLU A 76 7.75 11.62 -5.46
N ASP A 77 7.68 10.60 -4.59
CA ASP A 77 8.84 9.94 -3.96
C ASP A 77 9.74 10.90 -3.16
N ARG A 78 9.18 11.98 -2.61
CA ARG A 78 9.90 13.02 -1.84
C ARG A 78 9.21 13.29 -0.50
N THR A 79 9.95 13.11 0.58
CA THR A 79 9.47 13.33 1.95
C THR A 79 8.95 14.75 2.17
N GLU A 80 9.68 15.77 1.72
CA GLU A 80 9.31 17.19 1.89
C GLU A 80 8.03 17.56 1.13
N LYS A 81 7.86 16.96 -0.06
CA LYS A 81 6.62 17.14 -0.85
C LYS A 81 5.44 16.53 -0.10
N GLN A 82 5.61 15.30 0.41
CA GLN A 82 4.54 14.61 1.14
C GLN A 82 4.17 15.36 2.43
N VAL A 83 5.14 15.93 3.15
CA VAL A 83 4.88 16.82 4.30
C VAL A 83 4.02 18.01 3.88
N ALA A 84 4.40 18.73 2.81
CA ALA A 84 3.63 19.87 2.31
C ALA A 84 2.21 19.50 1.87
N ASP A 85 2.03 18.31 1.27
CA ASP A 85 0.73 17.80 0.87
C ASP A 85 -0.17 17.53 2.09
N VAL A 86 0.38 16.90 3.14
CA VAL A 86 -0.38 16.64 4.39
C VAL A 86 -0.73 17.95 5.09
N GLU A 87 0.20 18.91 5.18
CA GLU A 87 -0.11 20.25 5.71
C GLU A 87 -1.23 20.94 4.92
N ASN A 88 -1.29 20.73 3.60
CA ASN A 88 -2.36 21.26 2.77
C ASN A 88 -3.71 20.58 3.08
N LEU A 89 -3.73 19.26 3.27
CA LEU A 89 -4.93 18.52 3.69
C LEU A 89 -5.41 18.98 5.08
N ILE A 90 -4.49 19.23 6.02
CA ILE A 90 -4.83 19.79 7.32
C ILE A 90 -5.50 21.18 7.18
N ARG A 91 -4.93 22.07 6.34
CA ARG A 91 -5.54 23.40 6.08
C ARG A 91 -6.88 23.33 5.38
N GLN A 92 -7.17 22.27 4.64
CA GLN A 92 -8.48 22.01 4.03
C GLN A 92 -9.48 21.41 5.02
N GLU A 93 -9.06 21.17 6.27
CA GLU A 93 -9.90 20.61 7.33
C GLU A 93 -10.59 19.30 6.92
N VAL A 94 -9.80 18.36 6.32
CA VAL A 94 -10.36 17.05 5.95
C VAL A 94 -10.89 16.32 7.19
N ASP A 95 -11.98 15.56 7.03
CA ASP A 95 -12.63 14.84 8.14
C ASP A 95 -11.80 13.63 8.63
N ALA A 96 -10.96 13.07 7.77
CA ALA A 96 -9.96 12.06 8.11
C ALA A 96 -8.76 12.13 7.17
N LEU A 97 -7.58 11.75 7.67
CA LEU A 97 -6.35 11.61 6.92
C LEU A 97 -5.93 10.13 6.84
N LEU A 98 -5.80 9.62 5.63
CA LEU A 98 -5.10 8.38 5.34
C LEU A 98 -3.70 8.73 4.84
N ILE A 99 -2.67 8.04 5.29
CA ILE A 99 -1.29 8.30 4.87
C ILE A 99 -0.51 7.00 4.70
N SER A 100 0.17 6.86 3.55
CA SER A 100 1.23 5.87 3.35
C SER A 100 2.58 6.59 3.25
N PRO A 101 3.37 6.64 4.34
CA PRO A 101 4.55 7.49 4.40
C PRO A 101 5.66 7.05 3.43
N LYS A 102 6.37 8.01 2.82
CA LYS A 102 7.62 7.73 2.10
C LYS A 102 8.68 7.20 3.06
N GLU A 103 8.85 7.87 4.19
CA GLU A 103 9.79 7.51 5.26
C GLU A 103 9.15 7.69 6.64
N SER A 104 9.44 6.79 7.55
CA SER A 104 8.82 6.77 8.88
C SER A 104 9.13 8.04 9.68
N ALA A 105 10.40 8.35 9.88
CA ALA A 105 10.84 9.51 10.68
C ALA A 105 10.39 10.85 10.06
N GLY A 106 10.55 10.98 8.73
CA GLY A 106 10.28 12.24 8.01
C GLY A 106 8.81 12.67 8.04
N LEU A 107 7.87 11.73 8.14
CA LEU A 107 6.43 12.01 8.14
C LEU A 107 5.82 12.03 9.55
N THR A 108 6.55 11.61 10.58
CA THR A 108 6.03 11.55 11.96
C THR A 108 5.52 12.91 12.43
N GLY A 109 6.30 13.98 12.23
CA GLY A 109 5.94 15.31 12.71
C GLY A 109 4.65 15.86 12.10
N VAL A 110 4.43 15.67 10.79
CA VAL A 110 3.20 16.16 10.14
C VAL A 110 1.98 15.28 10.46
N VAL A 111 2.18 14.00 10.74
CA VAL A 111 1.13 13.12 11.28
C VAL A 111 0.68 13.61 12.66
N GLU A 112 1.62 13.98 13.53
CA GLU A 112 1.29 14.54 14.84
C GLU A 112 0.57 15.88 14.73
N GLN A 113 0.94 16.73 13.77
CA GLN A 113 0.22 17.98 13.49
C GLN A 113 -1.24 17.72 13.09
N ALA A 114 -1.52 16.73 12.24
CA ALA A 114 -2.89 16.35 11.87
C ALA A 114 -3.69 15.89 13.10
N ILE A 115 -3.08 15.08 13.96
CA ILE A 115 -3.70 14.61 15.21
C ILE A 115 -3.98 15.77 16.15
N ASP A 116 -3.04 16.70 16.31
CA ASP A 116 -3.19 17.90 17.16
C ASP A 116 -4.26 18.86 16.62
N ALA A 117 -4.50 18.86 15.30
CA ALA A 117 -5.62 19.56 14.67
C ALA A 117 -6.97 18.86 14.85
N GLY A 118 -7.01 17.69 15.51
CA GLY A 118 -8.24 16.93 15.76
C GLY A 118 -8.67 16.03 14.58
N ILE A 119 -7.81 15.85 13.57
CA ILE A 119 -8.08 14.99 12.42
C ILE A 119 -7.70 13.56 12.76
N PRO A 120 -8.61 12.57 12.68
CA PRO A 120 -8.27 11.17 12.84
C PRO A 120 -7.34 10.70 11.71
N VAL A 121 -6.23 10.04 12.09
CA VAL A 121 -5.20 9.61 11.13
C VAL A 121 -5.16 8.09 11.05
N PHE A 122 -5.23 7.59 9.82
CA PHE A 122 -5.10 6.18 9.45
C PHE A 122 -3.77 5.98 8.71
N VAL A 123 -2.83 5.33 9.38
CA VAL A 123 -1.51 5.03 8.81
C VAL A 123 -1.60 3.72 8.05
N LEU A 124 -1.17 3.74 6.79
CA LEU A 124 -1.33 2.62 5.87
C LEU A 124 0.05 2.15 5.37
N ASP A 125 0.23 0.82 5.22
CA ASP A 125 1.44 0.20 4.65
C ASP A 125 2.69 0.40 5.52
N ARG A 126 3.25 1.59 5.52
CA ARG A 126 4.46 1.98 6.28
C ARG A 126 4.07 2.73 7.53
N ASN A 127 4.74 2.41 8.65
CA ASN A 127 4.46 3.08 9.92
C ASN A 127 5.20 4.42 10.06
N VAL A 128 4.83 5.18 11.06
CA VAL A 128 5.51 6.38 11.56
C VAL A 128 6.07 6.10 12.95
N GLU A 129 6.93 6.98 13.46
CA GLU A 129 7.61 6.82 14.77
C GLU A 129 6.78 7.35 15.95
N THR A 130 5.45 7.32 15.82
CA THR A 130 4.49 7.66 16.89
C THR A 130 3.36 6.65 16.89
N ASP A 131 2.75 6.41 18.03
CA ASP A 131 1.57 5.55 18.17
C ASP A 131 0.26 6.36 18.34
N ARG A 132 0.32 7.69 18.21
CA ARG A 132 -0.80 8.59 18.46
C ARG A 132 -1.91 8.52 17.39
N TYR A 133 -1.64 7.93 16.22
CA TYR A 133 -2.63 7.77 15.15
C TYR A 133 -3.85 6.96 15.59
N THR A 134 -4.95 7.09 14.87
CA THR A 134 -6.20 6.36 15.12
C THR A 134 -6.02 4.87 14.88
N GLN A 135 -5.51 4.47 13.72
CA GLN A 135 -5.35 3.07 13.32
C GLN A 135 -4.17 2.90 12.36
N PHE A 136 -3.53 1.73 12.41
CA PHE A 136 -2.63 1.22 11.37
C PHE A 136 -3.30 0.09 10.59
N VAL A 137 -3.16 0.11 9.26
CA VAL A 137 -3.59 -0.98 8.35
C VAL A 137 -2.45 -1.35 7.43
N GLY A 138 -1.99 -2.59 7.46
CA GLY A 138 -0.90 -3.07 6.61
C GLY A 138 -0.63 -4.56 6.77
N GLY A 139 0.29 -5.11 6.00
CA GLY A 139 0.76 -6.49 6.15
C GLY A 139 1.77 -6.62 7.30
N ASP A 140 1.94 -7.83 7.82
CA ASP A 140 3.02 -8.16 8.75
C ASP A 140 4.30 -8.46 7.95
N ASN A 141 5.13 -7.41 7.75
CA ASN A 141 6.36 -7.51 6.96
C ASN A 141 7.37 -8.49 7.57
N LYS A 142 7.38 -8.63 8.90
CA LYS A 142 8.27 -9.58 9.57
C LYS A 142 7.81 -11.03 9.33
N LEU A 143 6.49 -11.28 9.36
CA LEU A 143 5.92 -12.59 9.02
C LEU A 143 6.23 -12.94 7.56
N ILE A 144 6.12 -11.99 6.65
CA ILE A 144 6.44 -12.17 5.22
C ILE A 144 7.93 -12.49 5.05
N GLY A 145 8.82 -11.74 5.71
CA GLY A 145 10.24 -12.02 5.72
C GLY A 145 10.56 -13.43 6.24
N ARG A 146 9.88 -13.87 7.33
CA ARG A 146 10.00 -15.24 7.85
C ARG A 146 9.57 -16.29 6.83
N ALA A 147 8.49 -16.06 6.10
CA ALA A 147 8.02 -16.96 5.06
C ALA A 147 9.05 -17.06 3.92
N ALA A 148 9.62 -15.94 3.50
CA ALA A 148 10.67 -15.89 2.49
C ALA A 148 11.97 -16.60 2.96
N GLY A 149 12.41 -16.35 4.20
CA GLY A 149 13.59 -16.99 4.78
C GLY A 149 13.44 -18.51 4.95
N LYS A 150 12.25 -18.94 5.42
CA LYS A 150 11.93 -20.36 5.50
C LYS A 150 11.96 -21.04 4.12
N TYR A 151 11.37 -20.40 3.13
CA TYR A 151 11.37 -20.94 1.77
C TYR A 151 12.77 -20.91 1.14
N ALA A 152 13.58 -19.88 1.42
CA ALA A 152 14.98 -19.85 0.99
C ALA A 152 15.77 -21.05 1.54
N VAL A 153 15.63 -21.36 2.83
CA VAL A 153 16.24 -22.54 3.46
C VAL A 153 15.76 -23.83 2.78
N GLU A 154 14.45 -23.95 2.52
CA GLU A 154 13.88 -25.11 1.86
C GLU A 154 14.50 -25.36 0.47
N VAL A 155 14.54 -24.33 -0.38
CA VAL A 155 15.04 -24.47 -1.77
C VAL A 155 16.57 -24.57 -1.88
N LEU A 156 17.29 -24.23 -0.81
CA LEU A 156 18.74 -24.38 -0.70
C LEU A 156 19.19 -25.70 -0.03
N GLY A 157 18.27 -26.63 0.25
CA GLY A 157 18.62 -27.96 0.75
C GLY A 157 17.91 -28.41 2.01
N GLY A 158 17.10 -27.54 2.63
CA GLY A 158 16.33 -27.80 3.83
C GLY A 158 17.07 -27.54 5.14
N GLU A 159 16.32 -27.51 6.23
CA GLU A 159 16.80 -27.20 7.59
C GLU A 159 17.98 -28.08 8.01
N GLY A 160 19.05 -27.43 8.49
CA GLY A 160 20.29 -28.08 8.92
C GLY A 160 21.19 -28.58 7.78
N LYS A 161 20.80 -28.36 6.50
CA LYS A 161 21.55 -28.78 5.31
C LYS A 161 21.61 -27.69 4.25
N ALA A 162 20.87 -26.60 4.44
CA ALA A 162 20.81 -25.53 3.46
C ALA A 162 22.19 -24.89 3.30
N ALA A 163 22.60 -24.71 2.05
CA ALA A 163 23.87 -24.09 1.70
C ALA A 163 23.73 -23.35 0.38
N GLY A 164 24.42 -22.22 0.28
CA GLY A 164 24.42 -21.37 -0.91
C GLY A 164 24.80 -19.94 -0.61
N ASN A 165 25.10 -19.23 -1.68
CA ASN A 165 25.43 -17.81 -1.66
C ASN A 165 24.19 -16.98 -2.01
N ILE A 166 23.78 -16.11 -1.12
CA ILE A 166 22.58 -15.26 -1.26
C ILE A 166 23.01 -13.83 -1.57
N VAL A 167 22.25 -13.19 -2.46
CA VAL A 167 22.24 -11.73 -2.66
C VAL A 167 20.93 -11.21 -2.13
N GLU A 168 20.96 -10.40 -1.08
CA GLU A 168 19.82 -9.67 -0.56
C GLU A 168 19.81 -8.24 -1.10
N ILE A 169 18.69 -7.81 -1.69
CA ILE A 169 18.48 -6.45 -2.20
C ILE A 169 17.39 -5.78 -1.39
N TRP A 170 17.81 -4.84 -0.56
CA TRP A 170 16.94 -4.15 0.38
C TRP A 170 15.99 -3.16 -0.30
N GLY A 171 14.82 -2.97 0.30
CA GLY A 171 13.96 -1.84 0.01
C GLY A 171 14.53 -0.51 0.49
N GLY A 172 13.69 0.52 0.58
CA GLY A 172 14.10 1.83 1.09
C GLY A 172 14.47 1.78 2.57
N LEU A 173 15.71 2.15 2.90
CA LEU A 173 16.27 2.02 4.26
C LEU A 173 15.55 2.88 5.32
N GLY A 174 14.88 3.96 4.91
CA GLY A 174 14.07 4.80 5.81
C GLY A 174 12.67 4.24 6.09
N THR A 175 12.39 2.97 5.74
CA THR A 175 11.06 2.38 5.85
C THR A 175 11.07 1.13 6.73
N GLN A 176 10.07 1.01 7.62
CA GLN A 176 9.91 -0.15 8.50
C GLN A 176 9.81 -1.49 7.73
N PRO A 177 9.06 -1.60 6.59
CA PRO A 177 9.01 -2.84 5.83
C PRO A 177 10.37 -3.40 5.40
N ALA A 178 11.33 -2.56 5.05
CA ALA A 178 12.67 -3.04 4.65
C ALA A 178 13.38 -3.74 5.81
N HIS A 179 13.34 -3.17 7.00
CA HIS A 179 13.95 -3.76 8.20
C HIS A 179 13.21 -5.03 8.65
N ASP A 180 11.89 -5.01 8.68
CA ASP A 180 11.09 -6.17 9.09
C ASP A 180 11.27 -7.36 8.15
N ARG A 181 11.32 -7.11 6.82
CA ARG A 181 11.57 -8.15 5.81
C ARG A 181 12.95 -8.77 5.96
N HIS A 182 13.97 -7.94 6.19
CA HIS A 182 15.33 -8.40 6.51
C HIS A 182 15.35 -9.24 7.79
N ASP A 183 14.87 -8.67 8.90
CA ASP A 183 14.89 -9.34 10.21
C ASP A 183 14.18 -10.69 10.16
N GLY A 184 13.01 -10.74 9.51
CA GLY A 184 12.24 -11.96 9.36
C GLY A 184 12.96 -13.02 8.52
N PHE A 185 13.62 -12.63 7.42
CA PHE A 185 14.38 -13.51 6.54
C PHE A 185 15.58 -14.12 7.27
N HIS A 186 16.31 -13.30 7.99
CA HIS A 186 17.51 -13.70 8.73
C HIS A 186 17.20 -14.54 9.96
N GLU A 187 15.97 -14.53 10.51
CA GLU A 187 15.56 -15.47 11.57
C GLU A 187 15.70 -16.95 11.17
N PHE A 188 15.70 -17.25 9.86
CA PHE A 188 15.85 -18.60 9.32
C PHE A 188 17.21 -18.82 8.67
N THR A 189 17.64 -17.93 7.81
CA THR A 189 18.88 -18.11 7.03
C THR A 189 20.14 -18.07 7.88
N ASP A 190 20.18 -17.26 8.95
CA ASP A 190 21.34 -17.18 9.85
C ASP A 190 21.53 -18.44 10.73
N LYS A 191 20.52 -19.31 10.80
CA LYS A 191 20.65 -20.60 11.48
C LYS A 191 21.36 -21.65 10.64
N GLU A 192 21.50 -21.40 9.36
CA GLU A 192 22.10 -22.33 8.40
C GLU A 192 23.55 -21.92 8.10
N PRO A 193 24.55 -22.58 8.70
CA PRO A 193 25.98 -22.19 8.56
C PRO A 193 26.51 -22.35 7.12
N GLY A 194 25.79 -23.07 6.27
CA GLY A 194 26.09 -23.21 4.85
C GLY A 194 25.63 -22.05 3.98
N ILE A 195 24.73 -21.18 4.49
CA ILE A 195 24.25 -20.00 3.78
C ILE A 195 25.19 -18.82 4.02
N LYS A 196 25.50 -18.08 2.96
CA LYS A 196 26.34 -16.87 3.02
C LYS A 196 25.67 -15.73 2.30
N ASN A 197 25.46 -14.60 2.99
CA ASN A 197 25.06 -13.37 2.33
C ASN A 197 26.32 -12.71 1.71
N LEU A 198 26.28 -12.49 0.39
CA LEU A 198 27.41 -11.97 -0.39
C LEU A 198 27.51 -10.45 -0.33
N LEU A 199 26.44 -9.76 -0.03
CA LEU A 199 26.38 -8.31 0.01
C LEU A 199 25.96 -7.86 1.40
N GLU A 200 26.62 -6.81 1.89
CA GLU A 200 26.10 -6.02 2.98
C GLU A 200 24.85 -5.25 2.49
N GLN A 201 24.22 -4.50 3.36
CA GLN A 201 23.00 -3.72 3.12
C GLN A 201 23.04 -2.88 1.83
N GLN A 202 22.58 -3.45 0.71
CA GLN A 202 22.47 -2.77 -0.59
C GLN A 202 21.00 -2.44 -0.89
N SER A 203 20.67 -1.15 -0.94
CA SER A 203 19.30 -0.71 -1.18
C SER A 203 19.01 -0.51 -2.66
N GLY A 204 18.02 -1.23 -3.18
CA GLY A 204 17.39 -0.98 -4.47
C GLY A 204 16.23 0.04 -4.38
N ASP A 205 15.93 0.57 -3.18
CA ASP A 205 14.90 1.59 -2.92
C ASP A 205 13.54 1.29 -3.61
N TRP A 206 13.15 -0.01 -3.58
CA TRP A 206 11.94 -0.54 -4.21
C TRP A 206 11.93 -0.51 -5.75
N LYS A 207 13.05 -0.14 -6.40
CA LYS A 207 13.16 0.14 -7.83
C LYS A 207 13.86 -1.00 -8.58
N GLN A 208 13.26 -1.41 -9.70
CA GLN A 208 13.76 -2.49 -10.54
C GLN A 208 15.14 -2.19 -11.16
N ASP A 209 15.34 -0.97 -11.67
CA ASP A 209 16.57 -0.56 -12.33
C ASP A 209 17.76 -0.48 -11.35
N GLN A 210 17.52 -0.04 -10.12
CA GLN A 210 18.55 -0.04 -9.08
C GLN A 210 18.95 -1.47 -8.70
N ALA A 211 17.96 -2.35 -8.51
CA ALA A 211 18.22 -3.76 -8.23
C ALA A 211 18.97 -4.47 -9.37
N TYR A 212 18.62 -4.15 -10.62
CA TYR A 212 19.37 -4.62 -11.79
C TYR A 212 20.86 -4.23 -11.69
N ASN A 213 21.18 -2.98 -11.38
CA ASN A 213 22.54 -2.48 -11.28
C ASN A 213 23.34 -3.13 -10.12
N ILE A 214 22.66 -3.33 -8.97
CA ILE A 214 23.23 -4.05 -7.82
C ILE A 214 23.57 -5.49 -8.22
N MET A 215 22.61 -6.20 -8.82
CA MET A 215 22.81 -7.58 -9.25
C MET A 215 23.87 -7.71 -10.35
N ALA A 216 23.88 -6.82 -11.35
CA ALA A 216 24.92 -6.80 -12.38
C ALA A 216 26.33 -6.62 -11.78
N THR A 217 26.45 -5.89 -10.68
CA THR A 217 27.72 -5.77 -9.95
C THR A 217 28.04 -7.02 -9.16
N ALA A 218 27.06 -7.61 -8.48
CA ALA A 218 27.21 -8.87 -7.76
C ALA A 218 27.70 -9.99 -8.69
N LEU A 219 27.09 -10.12 -9.88
CA LEU A 219 27.45 -11.13 -10.89
C LEU A 219 28.88 -11.01 -11.43
N ARG A 220 29.41 -9.78 -11.52
CA ARG A 220 30.82 -9.58 -11.93
C ARG A 220 31.81 -9.98 -10.87
N ASN A 221 31.44 -9.88 -9.59
CA ASN A 221 32.33 -10.09 -8.46
C ASN A 221 32.22 -11.50 -7.85
N ASN A 222 31.16 -12.25 -8.19
CA ASN A 222 30.87 -13.55 -7.63
C ASN A 222 30.50 -14.55 -8.74
N GLU A 223 31.24 -15.65 -8.81
CA GLU A 223 30.98 -16.72 -9.78
C GLU A 223 29.77 -17.58 -9.35
N ASP A 224 29.57 -17.76 -8.05
CA ASP A 224 28.52 -18.59 -7.48
C ASP A 224 27.53 -17.72 -6.71
N ILE A 225 26.31 -17.59 -7.25
CA ILE A 225 25.15 -17.00 -6.59
C ILE A 225 24.02 -18.01 -6.75
N ASP A 226 23.43 -18.45 -5.64
CA ASP A 226 22.42 -19.51 -5.64
C ASP A 226 21.00 -18.94 -5.52
N LEU A 227 20.87 -17.80 -4.80
CA LEU A 227 19.56 -17.18 -4.53
C LEU A 227 19.67 -15.67 -4.44
N VAL A 228 18.66 -15.00 -4.97
CA VAL A 228 18.41 -13.54 -4.76
C VAL A 228 17.13 -13.37 -3.97
N TYR A 229 17.18 -12.59 -2.89
CA TYR A 229 16.03 -12.11 -2.17
C TYR A 229 15.86 -10.60 -2.41
N GLY A 230 14.93 -10.23 -3.27
CA GLY A 230 14.49 -8.85 -3.43
C GLY A 230 13.36 -8.54 -2.45
N HIS A 231 13.47 -7.41 -1.72
CA HIS A 231 12.42 -7.02 -0.79
C HIS A 231 11.08 -6.67 -1.47
N ASN A 232 11.03 -6.60 -2.83
CA ASN A 232 9.80 -6.62 -3.59
C ASN A 232 9.99 -7.32 -4.95
N ASP A 233 8.89 -7.59 -5.66
CA ASP A 233 8.89 -8.25 -6.95
C ASP A 233 9.64 -7.47 -8.04
N PRO A 234 9.47 -6.14 -8.20
CA PRO A 234 10.24 -5.38 -9.17
C PRO A 234 11.76 -5.50 -8.97
N MET A 235 12.26 -5.50 -7.72
CA MET A 235 13.69 -5.66 -7.46
C MET A 235 14.16 -7.09 -7.74
N ALA A 236 13.39 -8.12 -7.36
CA ALA A 236 13.70 -9.51 -7.70
C ALA A 236 13.74 -9.72 -9.22
N TYR A 237 12.80 -9.13 -9.94
CA TYR A 237 12.75 -9.18 -11.40
C TYR A 237 13.90 -8.40 -12.06
N GLY A 238 14.28 -7.24 -11.52
CA GLY A 238 15.46 -6.50 -11.95
C GLY A 238 16.74 -7.34 -11.83
N ALA A 239 16.87 -8.06 -10.72
CA ALA A 239 17.98 -8.99 -10.52
C ALA A 239 17.95 -10.18 -11.50
N TYR A 240 16.77 -10.75 -11.76
CA TYR A 240 16.56 -11.78 -12.78
C TYR A 240 17.01 -11.29 -14.18
N LEU A 241 16.63 -10.07 -14.56
CA LEU A 241 17.05 -9.50 -15.86
C LEU A 241 18.57 -9.35 -15.96
N ALA A 242 19.23 -8.88 -14.91
CA ALA A 242 20.71 -8.79 -14.88
C ALA A 242 21.38 -10.17 -15.02
N ALA A 243 20.81 -11.20 -14.38
CA ALA A 243 21.31 -12.58 -14.52
C ALA A 243 21.08 -13.13 -15.94
N LYS A 244 19.93 -12.82 -16.54
CA LYS A 244 19.55 -13.21 -17.91
C LYS A 244 20.49 -12.64 -18.95
N ASP A 245 20.91 -11.38 -18.80
CA ASP A 245 21.83 -10.72 -19.73
C ASP A 245 23.22 -11.41 -19.79
N VAL A 246 23.59 -12.16 -18.76
CA VAL A 246 24.83 -12.95 -18.70
C VAL A 246 24.59 -14.48 -18.77
N GLY A 247 23.34 -14.91 -19.01
CA GLY A 247 22.96 -16.31 -19.21
C GLY A 247 22.98 -17.16 -17.94
N ARG A 248 22.82 -16.54 -16.74
CA ARG A 248 22.88 -17.22 -15.44
C ARG A 248 21.50 -17.30 -14.73
N GLU A 249 20.44 -16.86 -15.37
CA GLU A 249 19.10 -16.79 -14.79
C GLU A 249 18.52 -18.15 -14.37
N LYS A 250 19.02 -19.24 -14.97
CA LYS A 250 18.54 -20.61 -14.67
C LYS A 250 19.24 -21.23 -13.47
N ASP A 251 20.41 -20.73 -13.13
CA ASP A 251 21.23 -21.23 -12.02
C ASP A 251 20.85 -20.58 -10.69
N ILE A 252 20.11 -19.48 -10.72
CA ILE A 252 19.80 -18.64 -9.58
C ILE A 252 18.29 -18.67 -9.28
N LYS A 253 17.93 -18.77 -8.00
CA LYS A 253 16.56 -18.65 -7.53
C LYS A 253 16.25 -17.19 -7.18
N PHE A 254 15.05 -16.70 -7.55
CA PHE A 254 14.66 -15.32 -7.29
C PHE A 254 13.40 -15.28 -6.44
N LEU A 255 13.48 -14.65 -5.28
CA LEU A 255 12.35 -14.44 -4.36
C LEU A 255 11.98 -12.96 -4.33
N GLY A 256 10.68 -12.67 -4.46
CA GLY A 256 10.13 -11.32 -4.37
C GLY A 256 8.98 -11.25 -3.37
N ILE A 257 8.44 -10.07 -3.19
CA ILE A 257 7.26 -9.77 -2.35
C ILE A 257 6.42 -8.75 -3.13
N ASP A 258 5.15 -8.79 -3.03
CA ASP A 258 4.02 -7.96 -3.47
C ASP A 258 2.94 -8.84 -4.09
N ALA A 259 3.31 -9.77 -4.96
CA ALA A 259 2.42 -10.71 -5.65
C ALA A 259 1.28 -10.01 -6.40
N LEU A 260 1.58 -8.92 -7.13
CA LEU A 260 0.60 -8.37 -8.06
C LEU A 260 0.28 -9.41 -9.15
N PRO A 261 -1.02 -9.63 -9.48
CA PRO A 261 -1.42 -10.69 -10.42
C PRO A 261 -0.77 -10.58 -11.81
N ASN A 262 -0.58 -9.35 -12.32
CA ASN A 262 0.00 -9.07 -13.64
C ASN A 262 1.53 -8.89 -13.62
N GLU A 263 2.18 -9.02 -12.47
CA GLU A 263 3.63 -8.92 -12.27
C GLU A 263 4.17 -10.13 -11.52
N GLY A 264 4.45 -10.04 -10.23
CA GLY A 264 5.07 -11.10 -9.44
C GLY A 264 4.43 -12.47 -9.63
N VAL A 265 3.09 -12.56 -9.64
CA VAL A 265 2.38 -13.83 -9.88
C VAL A 265 2.65 -14.35 -11.31
N MET A 266 2.58 -13.47 -12.33
CA MET A 266 2.91 -13.87 -13.70
C MET A 266 4.39 -14.22 -13.87
N TRP A 267 5.31 -13.54 -13.19
CA TRP A 267 6.73 -13.86 -13.24
C TRP A 267 7.04 -15.22 -12.60
N VAL A 268 6.31 -15.60 -11.53
CA VAL A 268 6.36 -16.98 -11.01
C VAL A 268 5.80 -17.98 -12.03
N LYS A 269 4.66 -17.66 -12.65
CA LYS A 269 4.06 -18.51 -13.70
C LYS A 269 4.99 -18.77 -14.88
N ASN A 270 5.77 -17.75 -15.25
CA ASN A 270 6.73 -17.82 -16.38
C ASN A 270 8.06 -18.46 -15.97
N GLY A 271 8.31 -18.74 -14.69
CA GLY A 271 9.57 -19.23 -14.17
C GLY A 271 10.68 -18.17 -14.10
N GLU A 272 10.30 -16.89 -14.11
CA GLU A 272 11.20 -15.73 -13.95
C GLU A 272 11.49 -15.44 -12.48
N LEU A 273 10.51 -15.65 -11.60
CA LEU A 273 10.68 -15.75 -10.16
C LEU A 273 10.43 -17.17 -9.66
N THR A 274 11.12 -17.58 -8.63
CA THR A 274 10.93 -18.87 -7.95
C THR A 274 9.71 -18.82 -7.03
N ALA A 275 9.54 -17.70 -6.33
CA ALA A 275 8.39 -17.42 -5.48
C ALA A 275 8.17 -15.91 -5.30
N THR A 276 6.93 -15.56 -5.00
CA THR A 276 6.56 -14.25 -4.45
C THR A 276 5.65 -14.43 -3.25
N PHE A 277 5.56 -13.42 -2.40
CA PHE A 277 4.76 -13.43 -1.18
C PHE A 277 3.78 -12.25 -1.23
N LEU A 278 2.49 -12.55 -1.04
CA LEU A 278 1.44 -11.53 -1.11
C LEU A 278 1.66 -10.45 -0.06
N TYR A 279 1.70 -9.22 -0.52
CA TYR A 279 1.60 -8.02 0.28
C TYR A 279 0.38 -7.22 -0.18
N ALA A 280 -0.78 -7.48 0.45
CA ALA A 280 -2.04 -6.88 0.06
C ALA A 280 -2.03 -5.36 0.26
N THR A 281 -2.63 -4.60 -0.67
CA THR A 281 -2.75 -3.14 -0.56
C THR A 281 -3.76 -2.77 0.52
N PRO A 282 -3.45 -1.82 1.43
CA PRO A 282 -4.34 -1.44 2.52
C PRO A 282 -5.41 -0.40 2.15
N GLY A 283 -5.46 0.07 0.89
CA GLY A 283 -6.26 1.22 0.48
C GLY A 283 -7.74 1.08 0.74
N ALA A 284 -8.35 0.03 0.23
CA ALA A 284 -9.78 -0.21 0.38
C ALA A 284 -10.16 -0.42 1.85
N GLU A 285 -9.36 -1.19 2.60
CA GLU A 285 -9.63 -1.43 4.02
C GLU A 285 -9.44 -0.16 4.85
N GLY A 286 -8.36 0.61 4.62
CA GLY A 286 -8.11 1.88 5.29
C GLY A 286 -9.27 2.86 5.11
N LEU A 287 -9.80 2.97 3.89
CA LEU A 287 -10.95 3.83 3.61
C LEU A 287 -12.21 3.34 4.35
N ARG A 288 -12.52 2.04 4.31
CA ARG A 288 -13.65 1.48 5.07
C ARG A 288 -13.55 1.76 6.56
N GLN A 289 -12.37 1.66 7.13
CA GLN A 289 -12.14 1.91 8.55
C GLN A 289 -12.28 3.40 8.89
N ALA A 290 -11.80 4.31 8.02
CA ALA A 290 -12.01 5.74 8.19
C ALA A 290 -13.50 6.09 8.18
N ILE A 291 -14.27 5.55 7.24
CA ILE A 291 -15.73 5.76 7.16
C ILE A 291 -16.43 5.23 8.42
N LYS A 292 -16.10 4.03 8.90
CA LYS A 292 -16.62 3.48 10.17
C LYS A 292 -16.38 4.43 11.33
N HIS A 293 -15.13 4.88 11.48
CA HIS A 293 -14.74 5.81 12.54
C HIS A 293 -15.55 7.12 12.49
N LEU A 294 -15.67 7.73 11.29
CA LEU A 294 -16.42 8.96 11.07
C LEU A 294 -17.94 8.79 11.33
N ASN A 295 -18.45 7.57 11.19
CA ASN A 295 -19.83 7.23 11.58
C ASN A 295 -19.98 6.92 13.09
N GLY A 296 -18.92 7.05 13.89
CA GLY A 296 -18.94 6.85 15.33
C GLY A 296 -18.74 5.39 15.78
N GLU A 297 -18.34 4.50 14.87
CA GLU A 297 -18.01 3.13 15.20
C GLU A 297 -16.59 3.04 15.78
N GLN A 298 -16.38 2.09 16.68
CA GLN A 298 -15.04 1.81 17.20
C GLN A 298 -14.24 1.00 16.17
N VAL A 299 -12.99 1.42 15.93
CA VAL A 299 -12.06 0.71 15.05
C VAL A 299 -10.90 0.15 15.90
N PRO A 300 -10.34 -1.02 15.55
CA PRO A 300 -9.18 -1.57 16.26
C PRO A 300 -7.94 -0.70 15.99
N LYS A 301 -6.96 -0.74 16.91
CA LYS A 301 -5.71 0.03 16.75
C LYS A 301 -4.89 -0.42 15.52
N THR A 302 -4.96 -1.72 15.19
CA THR A 302 -4.22 -2.32 14.08
C THR A 302 -5.08 -3.33 13.34
N ILE A 303 -5.00 -3.31 12.01
CA ILE A 303 -5.47 -4.38 11.14
C ILE A 303 -4.27 -4.91 10.37
N THR A 304 -4.01 -6.22 10.53
CA THR A 304 -3.00 -6.94 9.76
C THR A 304 -3.66 -7.63 8.59
N LEU A 305 -3.22 -7.30 7.38
CA LEU A 305 -3.69 -7.92 6.15
C LEU A 305 -3.03 -9.29 5.96
N GLU A 306 -3.75 -10.19 5.30
CA GLU A 306 -3.28 -11.55 5.03
C GLU A 306 -2.11 -11.57 4.06
N THR A 307 -1.28 -12.60 4.17
CA THR A 307 -0.20 -12.94 3.23
C THR A 307 -0.36 -14.37 2.74
N GLU A 308 0.19 -14.66 1.57
CA GLU A 308 0.20 -15.97 0.94
C GLU A 308 1.52 -16.16 0.20
N GLN A 309 2.15 -17.32 0.35
CA GLN A 309 3.30 -17.71 -0.45
C GLN A 309 2.81 -18.25 -1.81
N ILE A 310 3.38 -17.73 -2.91
CA ILE A 310 3.02 -18.10 -4.28
C ILE A 310 4.24 -18.68 -4.98
N THR A 311 4.10 -19.92 -5.41
CA THR A 311 5.13 -20.70 -6.10
C THR A 311 4.53 -21.35 -7.36
N ALA A 312 5.33 -22.07 -8.13
CA ALA A 312 4.85 -22.83 -9.27
C ALA A 312 3.73 -23.84 -8.91
N GLU A 313 3.60 -24.25 -7.64
CA GLU A 313 2.61 -25.23 -7.20
C GLU A 313 1.19 -24.64 -7.12
N ASN A 314 1.04 -23.35 -6.73
CA ASN A 314 -0.28 -22.73 -6.52
C ASN A 314 -0.56 -21.50 -7.42
N VAL A 315 0.38 -21.09 -8.24
CA VAL A 315 0.26 -19.89 -9.09
C VAL A 315 -0.96 -19.90 -9.99
N ASP A 316 -1.34 -21.06 -10.53
CA ASP A 316 -2.52 -21.21 -11.42
C ASP A 316 -3.83 -20.99 -10.65
N GLU A 317 -3.91 -21.44 -9.41
CA GLU A 317 -5.06 -21.19 -8.55
C GLU A 317 -5.18 -19.69 -8.22
N VAL A 318 -4.05 -19.04 -7.92
CA VAL A 318 -4.02 -17.59 -7.68
C VAL A 318 -4.49 -16.82 -8.91
N LEU A 319 -3.98 -17.13 -10.10
CA LEU A 319 -4.40 -16.48 -11.34
C LEU A 319 -5.88 -16.69 -11.66
N LYS A 320 -6.44 -17.88 -11.40
CA LYS A 320 -7.88 -18.15 -11.54
C LYS A 320 -8.72 -17.29 -10.60
N ARG A 321 -8.29 -17.11 -9.33
CA ARG A 321 -8.98 -16.22 -8.38
C ARG A 321 -9.06 -14.77 -8.88
N HIS A 322 -8.09 -14.35 -9.68
CA HIS A 322 -8.03 -13.03 -10.31
C HIS A 322 -8.63 -12.97 -11.72
N GLY A 323 -9.21 -14.06 -12.24
CA GLY A 323 -9.83 -14.10 -13.57
C GLY A 323 -8.82 -14.00 -14.72
N MET A 324 -7.56 -14.41 -14.49
CA MET A 324 -6.47 -14.34 -15.47
C MET A 324 -6.15 -15.72 -16.12
N LEU A 325 -6.81 -16.77 -15.70
CA LEU A 325 -6.79 -18.11 -16.29
C LEU A 325 -8.21 -18.66 -16.42
#